data_ba9dbb34c8a80aad2b6f0883476c467b
#
_entry.id   ba9dbb34c8a80aad2b6f0883476c467b
#
_cell.length_a   1.000
_cell.length_b   1.000
_cell.length_c   1.000
_cell.angle_alpha   90.00
_cell.angle_beta   90.00
_cell.angle_gamma   90.00
#
_symmetry.space_group_name_H-M   'P 1'
#
loop_
_entity.id
_entity.type
_entity.pdbx_description
1 polymer ?
#
loop_
_entity_poly.entity_id
_entity_poly.type
_entity_poly.pdbx_seq_one_letter_code
_entity_poly.pdbx_strand_id
1 'polypeptide(L)'
;MSRRRLPVPEDPKVVALRAAGALHPRPDAVQDEAFARQDFFDRRDRVQVKYEMLRRRRVEGRPVTEVATAFGVSRQAFYAAETAFTTAGLPGLLPRPRGPKGAHKCTDDILAFVEQQHAETPARSAAAIADAVREHFGVAIHPRSLVRALVRRKKNGGARPPRRGESRGR
;
A
#
# COMPACT_ATOMS: atom_id res chain seq x y z
N MET A 1 38.33 18.97 6.23
CA MET A 1 37.51 18.23 7.22
C MET A 1 36.07 18.45 6.90
N SER A 2 35.37 17.46 6.31
CA SER A 2 33.97 17.55 5.93
C SER A 2 33.10 17.34 7.17
N ARG A 3 32.37 18.36 7.60
CA ARG A 3 31.40 18.25 8.70
C ARG A 3 30.23 17.38 8.24
N ARG A 4 30.16 16.17 8.74
CA ARG A 4 28.99 15.27 8.59
C ARG A 4 27.78 16.01 9.18
N ARG A 5 26.86 16.51 8.34
CA ARG A 5 25.56 17.05 8.81
C ARG A 5 24.81 15.90 9.49
N LEU A 6 24.51 16.09 10.78
CA LEU A 6 23.62 15.17 11.49
C LEU A 6 22.26 15.17 10.78
N PRO A 7 21.60 14.00 10.62
CA PRO A 7 20.27 13.95 10.02
C PRO A 7 19.31 14.78 10.88
N VAL A 8 18.61 15.71 10.25
CA VAL A 8 17.52 16.47 10.89
C VAL A 8 16.45 15.46 11.30
N PRO A 9 15.99 15.45 12.56
CA PRO A 9 14.94 14.54 12.98
C PRO A 9 13.69 14.77 12.13
N GLU A 10 13.12 13.67 11.62
CA GLU A 10 11.90 13.72 10.81
C GLU A 10 10.73 14.20 11.67
N ASP A 11 9.86 15.05 11.10
CA ASP A 11 8.66 15.56 11.77
C ASP A 11 7.80 14.38 12.31
N PRO A 12 7.52 14.33 13.63
CA PRO A 12 6.75 13.25 14.24
C PRO A 12 5.37 13.04 13.59
N LYS A 13 4.74 14.12 13.12
CA LYS A 13 3.45 14.04 12.40
C LYS A 13 3.60 13.30 11.07
N VAL A 14 4.67 13.56 10.33
CA VAL A 14 4.95 12.85 9.07
C VAL A 14 5.18 11.35 9.32
N VAL A 15 5.90 11.01 10.39
CA VAL A 15 6.11 9.61 10.79
C VAL A 15 4.78 8.92 11.10
N ALA A 16 3.92 9.57 11.88
CA ALA A 16 2.60 9.06 12.24
C ALA A 16 1.69 8.89 11.01
N LEU A 17 1.62 9.90 10.14
CA LEU A 17 0.85 9.84 8.89
C LEU A 17 1.32 8.72 7.97
N ARG A 18 2.64 8.51 7.88
CA ARG A 18 3.22 7.43 7.09
C ARG A 18 2.87 6.06 7.66
N ALA A 19 2.95 5.89 8.97
CA ALA A 19 2.59 4.65 9.66
C ALA A 19 1.12 4.30 9.47
N ALA A 20 0.23 5.30 9.50
CA ALA A 20 -1.19 5.15 9.21
C ALA A 20 -1.51 5.00 7.70
N GLY A 21 -0.52 5.14 6.81
CA GLY A 21 -0.73 5.17 5.36
C GLY A 21 -1.49 6.43 4.89
N ALA A 22 -1.67 7.41 5.76
CA ALA A 22 -2.42 8.64 5.51
C ALA A 22 -1.55 9.78 4.96
N LEU A 23 -0.25 9.58 4.78
CA LEU A 23 0.63 10.57 4.18
C LEU A 23 0.22 10.84 2.73
N HIS A 24 0.00 12.11 2.40
CA HIS A 24 -0.39 12.52 1.05
C HIS A 24 0.80 12.36 0.09
N PRO A 25 0.64 11.64 -1.05
CA PRO A 25 1.76 11.36 -1.96
C PRO A 25 2.22 12.58 -2.76
N ARG A 26 1.38 13.59 -2.90
CA ARG A 26 1.63 14.83 -3.66
C ARG A 26 1.04 16.04 -2.95
N PRO A 27 1.59 16.46 -1.80
CA PRO A 27 1.06 17.59 -1.03
C PRO A 27 1.06 18.91 -1.81
N ASP A 28 2.05 19.10 -2.71
CA ASP A 28 2.17 20.30 -3.52
C ASP A 28 1.08 20.45 -4.60
N ALA A 29 0.34 19.38 -4.89
CA ALA A 29 -0.81 19.45 -5.80
C ALA A 29 -2.05 20.09 -5.14
N VAL A 30 -2.06 20.24 -3.82
CA VAL A 30 -3.15 20.90 -3.07
C VAL A 30 -2.92 22.41 -3.12
N GLN A 31 -3.75 23.13 -3.90
CA GLN A 31 -3.66 24.56 -4.13
C GLN A 31 -4.80 25.34 -3.44
N ASP A 32 -5.66 24.68 -2.69
CA ASP A 32 -6.72 25.36 -1.94
C ASP A 32 -6.13 26.38 -0.96
N GLU A 33 -6.72 27.59 -0.93
CA GLU A 33 -6.20 28.72 -0.17
C GLU A 33 -6.16 28.51 1.34
N ALA A 34 -7.05 27.71 1.92
CA ALA A 34 -7.01 27.41 3.35
C ALA A 34 -5.71 26.69 3.72
N PHE A 35 -5.26 25.77 2.88
CA PHE A 35 -3.98 25.07 3.05
C PHE A 35 -2.75 25.94 2.78
N ALA A 36 -2.93 27.10 2.13
CA ALA A 36 -1.86 28.05 1.91
C ALA A 36 -1.73 29.09 3.03
N ARG A 37 -2.86 29.43 3.68
CA ARG A 37 -2.93 30.59 4.60
C ARG A 37 -3.06 30.22 6.07
N GLN A 38 -3.43 28.97 6.39
CA GLN A 38 -3.75 28.58 7.76
C GLN A 38 -2.90 27.38 8.19
N ASP A 39 -2.14 27.51 9.26
CA ASP A 39 -1.28 26.45 9.82
C ASP A 39 -2.07 25.24 10.33
N PHE A 40 -3.37 25.41 10.57
CA PHE A 40 -4.24 24.31 10.97
C PHE A 40 -4.36 23.25 9.86
N PHE A 41 -4.32 23.64 8.58
CA PHE A 41 -4.47 22.75 7.44
C PHE A 41 -3.12 22.22 6.97
N ASP A 42 -2.95 20.90 7.00
CA ASP A 42 -1.72 20.23 6.58
C ASP A 42 -1.93 19.49 5.26
N ARG A 43 -1.31 19.97 4.19
CA ARG A 43 -1.35 19.31 2.86
C ARG A 43 -0.80 17.89 2.87
N ARG A 44 0.00 17.54 3.86
CA ARG A 44 0.58 16.21 4.03
C ARG A 44 -0.43 15.20 4.61
N ASP A 45 -1.48 15.68 5.28
CA ASP A 45 -2.55 14.85 5.83
C ASP A 45 -3.63 14.58 4.78
N ARG A 46 -3.60 13.37 4.21
CA ARG A 46 -4.54 12.94 3.17
C ARG A 46 -6.01 12.90 3.64
N VAL A 47 -6.25 12.67 4.92
CA VAL A 47 -7.61 12.62 5.47
C VAL A 47 -8.17 14.03 5.58
N GLN A 48 -7.37 14.97 6.11
CA GLN A 48 -7.74 16.36 6.20
C GLN A 48 -7.99 16.97 4.81
N VAL A 49 -7.10 16.71 3.85
CA VAL A 49 -7.27 17.14 2.45
C VAL A 49 -8.58 16.65 1.86
N LYS A 50 -8.91 15.35 2.00
CA LYS A 50 -10.16 14.80 1.49
C LYS A 50 -11.39 15.36 2.20
N TYR A 51 -11.33 15.52 3.53
CA TYR A 51 -12.44 16.06 4.29
C TYR A 51 -12.77 17.50 3.86
N GLU A 52 -11.76 18.37 3.80
CA GLU A 52 -11.93 19.76 3.39
C GLU A 52 -12.41 19.88 1.94
N MET A 53 -11.90 19.03 1.04
CA MET A 53 -12.40 18.93 -0.32
C MET A 53 -13.91 18.66 -0.37
N LEU A 54 -14.40 17.71 0.43
CA LEU A 54 -15.84 17.41 0.50
C LEU A 54 -16.63 18.55 1.15
N ARG A 55 -16.08 19.20 2.17
CA ARG A 55 -16.69 20.34 2.83
C ARG A 55 -16.90 21.50 1.86
N ARG A 56 -15.88 21.86 1.04
CA ARG A 56 -16.00 22.89 0.00
C ARG A 56 -17.18 22.64 -0.93
N ARG A 57 -17.39 21.39 -1.33
CA ARG A 57 -18.53 21.03 -2.17
C ARG A 57 -19.87 21.11 -1.42
N ARG A 58 -19.94 20.53 -0.22
CA ARG A 58 -21.23 20.36 0.50
C ARG A 58 -21.70 21.65 1.19
N VAL A 59 -20.78 22.42 1.74
CA VAL A 59 -21.10 23.61 2.54
C VAL A 59 -21.04 24.87 1.69
N GLU A 60 -20.04 24.99 0.83
CA GLU A 60 -19.84 26.19 0.00
C GLU A 60 -20.48 26.08 -1.39
N GLY A 61 -21.01 24.91 -1.76
CA GLY A 61 -21.71 24.70 -3.04
C GLY A 61 -20.81 24.72 -4.28
N ARG A 62 -19.48 24.75 -4.12
CA ARG A 62 -18.54 24.84 -5.24
C ARG A 62 -18.69 23.68 -6.22
N PRO A 63 -18.52 23.90 -7.54
CA PRO A 63 -18.56 22.83 -8.54
C PRO A 63 -17.49 21.78 -8.30
N VAL A 64 -17.83 20.49 -8.52
CA VAL A 64 -16.89 19.37 -8.33
C VAL A 64 -15.61 19.53 -9.16
N THR A 65 -15.72 20.07 -10.38
CA THR A 65 -14.57 20.32 -11.26
C THR A 65 -13.58 21.31 -10.65
N GLU A 66 -14.08 22.41 -10.08
CA GLU A 66 -13.27 23.42 -9.42
C GLU A 66 -12.60 22.86 -8.16
N VAL A 67 -13.39 22.20 -7.31
CA VAL A 67 -12.88 21.61 -6.08
C VAL A 67 -11.83 20.54 -6.39
N ALA A 68 -12.09 19.63 -7.32
CA ALA A 68 -11.14 18.59 -7.70
C ALA A 68 -9.81 19.18 -8.19
N THR A 69 -9.87 20.26 -8.99
CA THR A 69 -8.68 20.98 -9.45
C THR A 69 -7.91 21.61 -8.29
N ALA A 70 -8.60 22.35 -7.40
CA ALA A 70 -7.97 22.99 -6.25
C ALA A 70 -7.28 22.01 -5.30
N PHE A 71 -7.79 20.80 -5.17
CA PHE A 71 -7.23 19.75 -4.34
C PHE A 71 -6.32 18.76 -5.10
N GLY A 72 -6.03 19.00 -6.36
CA GLY A 72 -5.11 18.21 -7.18
C GLY A 72 -5.56 16.75 -7.40
N VAL A 73 -6.88 16.49 -7.43
CA VAL A 73 -7.46 15.17 -7.62
C VAL A 73 -8.32 15.09 -8.89
N SER A 74 -8.57 13.88 -9.37
CA SER A 74 -9.54 13.67 -10.44
C SER A 74 -10.98 13.72 -9.90
N ARG A 75 -11.96 14.02 -10.77
CA ARG A 75 -13.39 13.94 -10.43
C ARG A 75 -13.78 12.54 -9.92
N GLN A 76 -13.19 11.49 -10.50
CA GLN A 76 -13.42 10.12 -10.04
C GLN A 76 -12.92 9.90 -8.61
N ALA A 77 -11.76 10.45 -8.26
CA ALA A 77 -11.23 10.39 -6.89
C ALA A 77 -12.10 11.19 -5.90
N PHE A 78 -12.68 12.32 -6.35
CA PHE A 78 -13.66 13.08 -5.57
C PHE A 78 -14.87 12.22 -5.23
N TYR A 79 -15.54 11.63 -6.22
CA TYR A 79 -16.74 10.81 -5.99
C TYR A 79 -16.44 9.56 -5.16
N ALA A 80 -15.28 8.94 -5.33
CA ALA A 80 -14.85 7.83 -4.50
C ALA A 80 -14.69 8.24 -3.02
N ALA A 81 -14.13 9.43 -2.76
CA ALA A 81 -14.03 9.97 -1.40
C ALA A 81 -15.42 10.33 -0.83
N GLU A 82 -16.30 10.91 -1.64
CA GLU A 82 -17.67 11.25 -1.24
C GLU A 82 -18.47 10.00 -0.84
N THR A 83 -18.44 8.95 -1.65
CA THR A 83 -19.09 7.67 -1.35
C THR A 83 -18.53 7.06 -0.07
N ALA A 84 -17.20 7.04 0.08
CA ALA A 84 -16.55 6.49 1.26
C ALA A 84 -16.91 7.26 2.54
N PHE A 85 -16.98 8.59 2.46
CA PHE A 85 -17.41 9.44 3.58
C PHE A 85 -18.89 9.26 3.91
N THR A 86 -19.76 9.15 2.93
CA THR A 86 -21.20 8.92 3.14
C THR A 86 -21.46 7.56 3.80
N THR A 87 -20.65 6.55 3.45
CA THR A 87 -20.81 5.18 3.97
C THR A 87 -20.25 5.01 5.38
N ALA A 88 -19.10 5.61 5.68
CA ALA A 88 -18.33 5.32 6.90
C ALA A 88 -17.82 6.57 7.63
N GLY A 89 -18.25 7.77 7.26
CA GLY A 89 -17.79 9.02 7.88
C GLY A 89 -16.28 9.25 7.68
N LEU A 90 -15.64 9.92 8.65
CA LEU A 90 -14.20 10.17 8.64
C LEU A 90 -13.33 8.91 8.50
N PRO A 91 -13.62 7.79 9.17
CA PRO A 91 -12.93 6.52 8.94
C PRO A 91 -12.91 6.06 7.49
N GLY A 92 -13.95 6.36 6.71
CA GLY A 92 -14.01 6.06 5.29
C GLY A 92 -12.97 6.80 4.44
N LEU A 93 -12.48 7.94 4.91
CA LEU A 93 -11.44 8.70 4.22
C LEU A 93 -10.03 8.14 4.45
N LEU A 94 -9.84 7.30 5.47
CA LEU A 94 -8.57 6.63 5.70
C LEU A 94 -8.22 5.73 4.49
N PRO A 95 -6.95 5.66 4.10
CA PRO A 95 -6.53 4.76 3.05
C PRO A 95 -6.78 3.32 3.47
N ARG A 96 -7.46 2.57 2.62
CA ARG A 96 -7.57 1.12 2.83
C ARG A 96 -6.17 0.49 2.71
N PRO A 97 -5.82 -0.47 3.57
CA PRO A 97 -4.60 -1.23 3.42
C PRO A 97 -4.54 -1.78 2.00
N ARG A 98 -3.41 -1.56 1.32
CA ARG A 98 -3.21 -2.22 0.03
C ARG A 98 -3.27 -3.72 0.27
N GLY A 99 -3.89 -4.44 -0.66
CA GLY A 99 -3.92 -5.90 -0.64
C GLY A 99 -2.51 -6.51 -0.46
N PRO A 100 -2.41 -7.82 -0.24
CA PRO A 100 -1.15 -8.47 0.13
C PRO A 100 -0.01 -8.07 -0.81
N LYS A 101 1.11 -7.62 -0.26
CA LYS A 101 2.31 -7.19 -1.01
C LYS A 101 3.03 -8.35 -1.72
N GLY A 102 2.54 -9.59 -1.55
CA GLY A 102 3.09 -10.80 -2.14
C GLY A 102 2.03 -11.68 -2.78
N ALA A 103 2.45 -12.63 -3.57
CA ALA A 103 1.60 -13.70 -4.07
C ALA A 103 1.21 -14.59 -2.87
N HIS A 104 0.01 -14.37 -2.30
CA HIS A 104 -0.46 -15.10 -1.11
C HIS A 104 -0.56 -16.63 -1.32
N LYS A 105 -0.57 -17.08 -2.56
CA LYS A 105 -0.47 -18.50 -2.93
C LYS A 105 0.95 -19.05 -2.87
N CYS A 106 1.99 -18.22 -2.94
CA CYS A 106 3.38 -18.64 -2.82
C CYS A 106 3.83 -18.45 -1.38
N THR A 107 3.46 -19.37 -0.50
CA THR A 107 3.93 -19.39 0.89
C THR A 107 5.42 -19.70 0.96
N ASP A 108 6.04 -19.45 2.11
CA ASP A 108 7.47 -19.75 2.30
C ASP A 108 7.75 -21.25 2.15
N ASP A 109 6.82 -22.14 2.55
CA ASP A 109 6.91 -23.58 2.39
C ASP A 109 6.90 -24.00 0.91
N ILE A 110 6.01 -23.41 0.11
CA ILE A 110 5.96 -23.65 -1.33
C ILE A 110 7.25 -23.18 -2.01
N LEU A 111 7.77 -22.01 -1.60
CA LEU A 111 9.02 -21.50 -2.17
C LEU A 111 10.23 -22.37 -1.78
N ALA A 112 10.29 -22.86 -0.54
CA ALA A 112 11.32 -23.80 -0.12
C ALA A 112 11.26 -25.10 -0.90
N PHE A 113 10.07 -25.68 -1.09
CA PHE A 113 9.87 -26.87 -1.92
C PHE A 113 10.33 -26.65 -3.37
N VAL A 114 9.99 -25.49 -3.97
CA VAL A 114 10.42 -25.16 -5.33
C VAL A 114 11.94 -25.00 -5.42
N GLU A 115 12.59 -24.40 -4.42
CA GLU A 115 14.06 -24.30 -4.35
C GLU A 115 14.71 -25.69 -4.27
N GLN A 116 14.15 -26.59 -3.46
CA GLN A 116 14.61 -27.99 -3.36
C GLN A 116 14.47 -28.72 -4.69
N GLN A 117 13.31 -28.64 -5.36
CA GLN A 117 13.08 -29.25 -6.66
C GLN A 117 14.04 -28.75 -7.75
N HIS A 118 14.40 -27.47 -7.70
CA HIS A 118 15.42 -26.90 -8.59
C HIS A 118 16.84 -27.38 -8.28
N ALA A 119 17.16 -27.60 -7.00
CA ALA A 119 18.46 -28.12 -6.59
C ALA A 119 18.64 -29.59 -6.99
N GLU A 120 17.59 -30.41 -6.83
CA GLU A 120 17.57 -31.83 -7.18
C GLU A 120 17.60 -32.08 -8.69
N THR A 121 16.88 -31.25 -9.45
CA THR A 121 16.77 -31.36 -10.91
C THR A 121 16.81 -30.00 -11.58
N PRO A 122 18.00 -29.43 -11.85
CA PRO A 122 18.15 -28.10 -12.44
C PRO A 122 17.51 -27.93 -13.83
N ALA A 123 17.36 -29.01 -14.57
CA ALA A 123 16.75 -29.01 -15.91
C ALA A 123 15.21 -29.05 -15.90
N ARG A 124 14.58 -29.16 -14.72
CA ARG A 124 13.13 -29.25 -14.61
C ARG A 124 12.45 -27.94 -15.02
N SER A 125 11.50 -28.03 -15.94
CA SER A 125 10.80 -26.83 -16.41
C SER A 125 9.93 -26.20 -15.31
N ALA A 126 9.72 -24.87 -15.40
CA ALA A 126 8.84 -24.16 -14.45
C ALA A 126 7.39 -24.68 -14.48
N ALA A 127 6.94 -25.25 -15.59
CA ALA A 127 5.62 -25.90 -15.71
C ALA A 127 5.57 -27.18 -14.89
N ALA A 128 6.58 -28.07 -15.03
CA ALA A 128 6.67 -29.29 -14.27
C ALA A 128 6.79 -29.06 -12.75
N ILE A 129 7.45 -27.97 -12.33
CA ILE A 129 7.50 -27.57 -10.93
C ILE A 129 6.14 -27.05 -10.44
N ALA A 130 5.40 -26.31 -11.27
CA ALA A 130 4.05 -25.86 -10.93
C ALA A 130 3.07 -27.03 -10.76
N ASP A 131 3.21 -28.09 -11.57
CA ASP A 131 2.42 -29.32 -11.43
C ASP A 131 2.78 -30.07 -10.15
N ALA A 132 4.07 -30.21 -9.81
CA ALA A 132 4.50 -30.80 -8.55
C ALA A 132 3.99 -30.01 -7.31
N VAL A 133 3.97 -28.69 -7.38
CA VAL A 133 3.38 -27.84 -6.32
C VAL A 133 1.87 -28.12 -6.20
N ARG A 134 1.17 -28.27 -7.32
CA ARG A 134 -0.26 -28.60 -7.29
C ARG A 134 -0.52 -29.96 -6.67
N GLU A 135 0.29 -30.94 -7.00
CA GLU A 135 0.18 -32.32 -6.44
C GLU A 135 0.47 -32.35 -4.94
N HIS A 136 1.52 -31.63 -4.50
CA HIS A 136 1.97 -31.72 -3.11
C HIS A 136 1.16 -30.80 -2.15
N PHE A 137 0.80 -29.60 -2.60
CA PHE A 137 0.13 -28.60 -1.76
C PHE A 137 -1.35 -28.37 -2.12
N GLY A 138 -1.88 -28.99 -3.19
CA GLY A 138 -3.24 -28.77 -3.66
C GLY A 138 -3.49 -27.36 -4.24
N VAL A 139 -2.43 -26.57 -4.46
CA VAL A 139 -2.54 -25.16 -4.87
C VAL A 139 -2.07 -24.98 -6.32
N ALA A 140 -2.99 -24.58 -7.19
CA ALA A 140 -2.64 -24.23 -8.57
C ALA A 140 -1.98 -22.84 -8.62
N ILE A 141 -0.72 -22.78 -9.05
CA ILE A 141 0.07 -21.56 -9.22
C ILE A 141 0.63 -21.54 -10.64
N HIS A 142 0.45 -20.38 -11.31
CA HIS A 142 0.99 -20.23 -12.65
C HIS A 142 2.55 -20.23 -12.63
N PRO A 143 3.24 -20.95 -13.55
CA PRO A 143 4.71 -21.07 -13.55
C PRO A 143 5.46 -19.72 -13.46
N ARG A 144 5.02 -18.70 -14.20
CA ARG A 144 5.60 -17.35 -14.13
C ARG A 144 5.50 -16.70 -12.75
N SER A 145 4.45 -17.04 -11.98
CA SER A 145 4.27 -16.51 -10.61
C SER A 145 5.27 -17.13 -9.65
N LEU A 146 5.56 -18.43 -9.78
CA LEU A 146 6.61 -19.13 -9.02
C LEU A 146 7.98 -18.50 -9.29
N VAL A 147 8.35 -18.34 -10.55
CA VAL A 147 9.64 -17.74 -10.94
C VAL A 147 9.77 -16.33 -10.36
N ARG A 148 8.73 -15.50 -10.50
CA ARG A 148 8.75 -14.14 -9.94
C ARG A 148 8.86 -14.12 -8.41
N ALA A 149 8.22 -15.07 -7.73
CA ALA A 149 8.28 -15.17 -6.27
C ALA A 149 9.69 -15.59 -5.80
N LEU A 150 10.33 -16.53 -6.48
CA LEU A 150 11.71 -16.95 -6.21
C LEU A 150 12.71 -15.81 -6.41
N VAL A 151 12.62 -15.08 -7.53
CA VAL A 151 13.48 -13.92 -7.81
C VAL A 151 13.32 -12.86 -6.71
N ARG A 152 12.09 -12.62 -6.26
CA ARG A 152 11.82 -11.68 -5.15
C ARG A 152 12.42 -12.16 -3.83
N ARG A 153 12.30 -13.45 -3.51
CA ARG A 153 12.90 -14.04 -2.29
C ARG A 153 14.42 -13.89 -2.29
N LYS A 154 15.08 -14.22 -3.40
CA LYS A 154 16.53 -14.05 -3.56
C LYS A 154 16.97 -12.59 -3.42
N LYS A 155 16.21 -11.64 -3.98
CA LYS A 155 16.51 -10.20 -3.89
C LYS A 155 16.34 -9.63 -2.48
N ASN A 156 15.42 -10.18 -1.70
CA ASN A 156 15.11 -9.71 -0.33
C ASN A 156 15.89 -10.44 0.77
N GLY A 157 16.95 -11.20 0.40
CA GLY A 157 17.93 -11.74 1.35
C GLY A 157 17.42 -12.86 2.26
N GLY A 158 16.68 -13.85 1.73
CA GLY A 158 16.36 -15.06 2.48
C GLY A 158 15.18 -14.94 3.46
N ALA A 159 14.79 -16.07 4.01
CA ALA A 159 13.58 -16.34 4.74
C ALA A 159 13.11 -15.26 5.73
N ARG A 160 11.89 -14.78 5.54
CA ARG A 160 11.13 -14.10 6.58
C ARG A 160 10.76 -15.18 7.63
N PRO A 161 11.04 -14.96 8.93
CA PRO A 161 10.70 -15.96 9.95
C PRO A 161 9.18 -16.24 9.92
N PRO A 162 8.74 -17.48 10.20
CA PRO A 162 7.34 -17.84 10.20
C PRO A 162 6.57 -16.95 11.18
N ARG A 163 5.46 -16.37 10.74
CA ARG A 163 4.54 -15.69 11.64
C ARG A 163 4.02 -16.75 12.62
N ARG A 164 4.32 -16.57 13.90
CA ARG A 164 3.73 -17.37 14.97
C ARG A 164 2.22 -17.36 14.79
N GLY A 165 1.65 -18.54 14.56
CA GLY A 165 0.23 -18.75 14.52
C GLY A 165 -0.39 -18.33 15.84
N GLU A 166 -1.31 -17.37 15.80
CA GLU A 166 -2.25 -17.19 16.89
C GLU A 166 -3.15 -18.42 16.91
N SER A 167 -2.86 -19.31 17.86
CA SER A 167 -3.76 -20.38 18.25
C SER A 167 -5.05 -19.73 18.76
N ARG A 168 -6.10 -19.77 17.97
CA ARG A 168 -7.46 -19.60 18.49
C ARG A 168 -7.74 -20.77 19.40
N GLY A 169 -7.51 -20.60 20.69
CA GLY A 169 -8.10 -21.39 21.75
C GLY A 169 -9.60 -21.12 21.81
N ARG A 170 -10.32 -22.15 22.09
CA ARG A 170 -11.75 -22.38 22.27
C ARG A 170 -12.53 -21.22 22.82
#